data_6a07dd06847a0e9108f55e5a4a845087
#
_entry.id   6a07dd06847a0e9108f55e5a4a845087
#
_cell.length_a   1.000
_cell.length_b   1.000
_cell.length_c   1.000
_cell.angle_alpha   90.00
_cell.angle_beta   90.00
_cell.angle_gamma   90.00
#
_symmetry.space_group_name_H-M   'P 1'
#
loop_
_entity.id
_entity.type
_entity.pdbx_description
1 polymer ?
#
loop_
_entity_poly.entity_id
_entity_poly.type
_entity_poly.pdbx_seq_one_letter_code
_entity_poly.pdbx_strand_id
1 'polypeptide(L)'
;MSMFRPSKIVQISVVFCAIGLLTLPSLTKKLGNEKVEKTRAITNQKKARETQTQEELFQLRSLAIREKLSAQDLDKLDAWWRRINLGDPHKYLLPVILSRLSLEEIYSPGKSWQVLLNMDKDLDKLYHFRSIYDVRIFFLFREIMPQEIEASYRTMVEKPRVLQWMEQGTENHMFMQRISGLALIDGSGWSNSLPAVAATNEAWLRSELNKFLTIGQGEFHSSTYYGYGIGGLLNLYDFAKTPELKQLAKATLDWYAANMALRLSWGTAGGAESRGFDRGTWDGSELSSLAWIWWGDNPKTAQRITNKKAGVALLAALSDYRPPNEFKALARKELPLPFSLKASHPDYYTYHQDNQFFEKFYITPEYSLGTLLIPWRSYQVKGTINAQYATYKLVIRDPKGLSNAVISLGGTFHNLMATGASPGDQYLQEKGAVIYQLRLNKRDELAGVPNHSRLVLPSRYGKPQKYGNWYIWRIENTWLCARPWGEEVNWSEQVSQKYKNYQFLGVTGTNTAWITDIVSTTNYPTLISLQQALDKTEIDDQDWERKGKIGYRTIEGQHLEMTYNSNSSIGNVRINGKERVLKKWSVLDSPYVKEELDSGLLEVTYPGNRWCLDIRDLKDVNNNCE
;
A
#
# COMPACT_ATOMS: atom_id res chain seq x y z
N MET A 1 -29.97 49.47 13.87
CA MET A 1 -29.70 50.46 12.83
C MET A 1 -29.17 49.65 11.65
N SER A 2 -30.04 49.26 10.76
CA SER A 2 -30.44 49.79 9.43
C SER A 2 -29.22 49.85 8.50
N MET A 3 -29.17 49.17 7.37
CA MET A 3 -30.06 49.34 6.21
C MET A 3 -29.94 48.17 5.22
N PHE A 4 -31.10 47.71 4.80
CA PHE A 4 -31.36 46.94 3.59
C PHE A 4 -31.13 47.78 2.33
N ARG A 5 -30.69 47.16 1.23
CA ARG A 5 -30.99 47.60 -0.14
C ARG A 5 -31.34 46.41 -1.03
N PRO A 6 -32.33 46.59 -1.93
CA PRO A 6 -33.05 45.51 -2.58
C PRO A 6 -32.50 45.12 -3.97
N SER A 7 -32.85 43.88 -4.37
CA SER A 7 -32.70 43.27 -5.67
C SER A 7 -33.48 43.98 -6.79
N LYS A 8 -32.85 44.11 -7.97
CA LYS A 8 -33.56 44.47 -9.21
C LYS A 8 -34.09 43.21 -9.91
N ILE A 9 -35.40 43.16 -10.00
CA ILE A 9 -36.13 42.24 -10.89
C ILE A 9 -36.13 42.84 -12.27
N VAL A 10 -35.62 42.09 -13.26
CA VAL A 10 -35.78 42.43 -14.69
C VAL A 10 -36.95 41.61 -15.22
N GLN A 11 -38.04 42.30 -15.53
CA GLN A 11 -39.13 41.77 -16.33
C GLN A 11 -38.70 41.65 -17.79
N ILE A 12 -38.83 40.47 -18.37
CA ILE A 12 -38.74 40.28 -19.84
C ILE A 12 -40.16 40.04 -20.35
N SER A 13 -40.62 41.00 -21.10
CA SER A 13 -41.90 40.97 -21.80
C SER A 13 -41.84 39.99 -22.97
N VAL A 14 -42.84 39.12 -23.01
CA VAL A 14 -43.08 38.22 -24.17
C VAL A 14 -43.80 39.01 -25.26
N VAL A 15 -43.14 39.16 -26.39
CA VAL A 15 -43.81 39.61 -27.64
C VAL A 15 -44.04 38.40 -28.52
N PHE A 16 -45.29 38.03 -28.69
CA PHE A 16 -45.70 37.08 -29.75
C PHE A 16 -45.71 37.82 -31.10
N CYS A 17 -44.92 37.37 -32.05
CA CYS A 17 -45.13 37.65 -33.44
C CYS A 17 -45.22 36.32 -34.22
N ALA A 18 -46.39 36.08 -34.75
CA ALA A 18 -46.65 35.00 -35.70
C ALA A 18 -46.11 35.38 -37.07
N ILE A 19 -45.11 34.62 -37.58
CA ILE A 19 -44.75 34.61 -39.00
C ILE A 19 -44.37 33.19 -39.41
N GLY A 20 -45.14 32.62 -40.34
CA GLY A 20 -44.68 31.80 -41.44
C GLY A 20 -44.17 30.39 -41.18
N LEU A 21 -45.06 29.44 -41.38
CA LEU A 21 -44.72 28.09 -41.85
C LEU A 21 -43.91 28.17 -43.16
N LEU A 22 -42.63 27.93 -43.14
CA LEU A 22 -41.83 27.37 -44.26
C LEU A 22 -40.38 27.19 -43.77
N THR A 23 -39.90 25.95 -43.78
CA THR A 23 -38.52 25.45 -43.59
C THR A 23 -38.23 24.62 -42.34
N LEU A 24 -38.96 23.54 -42.11
CA LEU A 24 -38.64 22.52 -41.10
C LEU A 24 -37.67 21.40 -41.53
N PRO A 25 -37.16 21.27 -42.78
CA PRO A 25 -36.19 20.22 -43.11
C PRO A 25 -34.73 20.56 -42.80
N SER A 26 -34.36 21.84 -42.63
CA SER A 26 -32.96 22.20 -42.48
C SER A 26 -32.47 22.21 -41.00
N LEU A 27 -33.34 22.46 -40.03
CA LEU A 27 -32.99 22.43 -38.62
C LEU A 27 -32.82 21.02 -38.07
N THR A 28 -33.66 20.08 -38.49
CA THR A 28 -33.50 18.65 -38.10
C THR A 28 -32.27 18.01 -38.69
N LYS A 29 -31.85 18.41 -39.91
CA LYS A 29 -30.58 17.95 -40.50
C LYS A 29 -29.36 18.51 -39.81
N LYS A 30 -29.42 19.76 -39.30
CA LYS A 30 -28.31 20.39 -38.55
C LYS A 30 -28.15 19.80 -37.14
N LEU A 31 -29.23 19.57 -36.41
CA LEU A 31 -29.25 18.90 -35.12
C LEU A 31 -28.85 17.41 -35.21
N GLY A 32 -29.24 16.74 -36.31
CA GLY A 32 -28.79 15.37 -36.57
C GLY A 32 -27.29 15.29 -36.85
N ASN A 33 -26.76 16.23 -37.64
CA ASN A 33 -25.32 16.28 -37.93
C ASN A 33 -24.47 16.63 -36.70
N GLU A 34 -24.87 17.58 -35.87
CA GLU A 34 -24.17 17.88 -34.63
C GLU A 34 -24.15 16.69 -33.63
N LYS A 35 -25.25 15.94 -33.56
CA LYS A 35 -25.31 14.73 -32.72
C LYS A 35 -24.44 13.61 -33.28
N VAL A 36 -24.38 13.45 -34.57
CA VAL A 36 -23.50 12.48 -35.27
C VAL A 36 -22.04 12.88 -35.15
N GLU A 37 -21.69 14.18 -35.26
CA GLU A 37 -20.32 14.67 -35.05
C GLU A 37 -19.88 14.53 -33.61
N LYS A 38 -20.72 14.87 -32.63
CA LYS A 38 -20.43 14.64 -31.21
C LYS A 38 -20.24 13.15 -30.88
N THR A 39 -21.09 12.28 -31.47
CA THR A 39 -20.95 10.83 -31.29
C THR A 39 -19.68 10.30 -31.95
N ARG A 40 -19.33 10.80 -33.16
CA ARG A 40 -18.06 10.47 -33.84
C ARG A 40 -16.85 10.99 -33.07
N ALA A 41 -16.91 12.20 -32.52
CA ALA A 41 -15.84 12.76 -31.71
C ALA A 41 -15.63 11.95 -30.42
N ILE A 42 -16.73 11.53 -29.74
CA ILE A 42 -16.67 10.67 -28.55
C ILE A 42 -16.13 9.28 -28.92
N THR A 43 -16.54 8.71 -30.04
CA THR A 43 -16.08 7.40 -30.54
C THR A 43 -14.61 7.48 -30.97
N ASN A 44 -14.18 8.56 -31.62
CA ASN A 44 -12.79 8.78 -31.98
C ASN A 44 -11.90 9.04 -30.77
N GLN A 45 -12.38 9.76 -29.75
CA GLN A 45 -11.68 9.90 -28.46
C GLN A 45 -11.59 8.57 -27.72
N LYS A 46 -12.62 7.73 -27.77
CA LYS A 46 -12.59 6.40 -27.19
C LYS A 46 -11.62 5.48 -27.92
N LYS A 47 -11.62 5.51 -29.26
CA LYS A 47 -10.69 4.76 -30.11
C LYS A 47 -9.24 5.25 -30.00
N ALA A 48 -9.01 6.55 -29.87
CA ALA A 48 -7.69 7.14 -29.60
C ALA A 48 -7.18 6.76 -28.20
N ARG A 49 -8.05 6.58 -27.19
CA ARG A 49 -7.69 6.05 -25.87
C ARG A 49 -7.34 4.55 -25.90
N GLU A 50 -7.97 3.78 -26.78
CA GLU A 50 -7.70 2.34 -26.93
C GLU A 50 -6.36 2.06 -27.62
N THR A 51 -5.73 3.05 -28.25
CA THR A 51 -4.45 2.92 -28.98
C THR A 51 -3.25 3.52 -28.28
N GLN A 52 -3.39 4.15 -27.10
CA GLN A 52 -2.25 4.63 -26.34
C GLN A 52 -1.41 3.47 -25.83
N THR A 53 -0.12 3.46 -26.13
CA THR A 53 0.82 2.46 -25.62
C THR A 53 0.98 2.56 -24.11
N GLN A 54 1.43 1.49 -23.48
CA GLN A 54 1.70 1.51 -22.02
C GLN A 54 2.74 2.56 -21.64
N GLU A 55 3.73 2.78 -22.51
CA GLU A 55 4.77 3.78 -22.30
C GLU A 55 4.19 5.21 -22.39
N GLU A 56 3.34 5.50 -23.35
CA GLU A 56 2.67 6.81 -23.44
C GLU A 56 1.83 7.10 -22.19
N LEU A 57 1.09 6.12 -21.70
CA LEU A 57 0.32 6.25 -20.46
C LEU A 57 1.24 6.45 -19.24
N PHE A 58 2.39 5.79 -19.21
CA PHE A 58 3.39 6.00 -18.17
C PHE A 58 3.94 7.42 -18.22
N GLN A 59 4.32 7.92 -19.40
CA GLN A 59 4.83 9.28 -19.57
C GLN A 59 3.81 10.35 -19.15
N LEU A 60 2.53 10.16 -19.48
CA LEU A 60 1.46 11.05 -19.03
C LEU A 60 1.30 11.05 -17.50
N ARG A 61 1.42 9.89 -16.83
CA ARG A 61 1.41 9.81 -15.37
C ARG A 61 2.66 10.44 -14.76
N SER A 62 3.82 10.21 -15.38
CA SER A 62 5.09 10.82 -14.98
C SER A 62 5.01 12.35 -15.01
N LEU A 63 4.51 12.92 -16.11
CA LEU A 63 4.30 14.35 -16.21
C LEU A 63 3.33 14.87 -15.14
N ALA A 64 2.18 14.21 -14.97
CA ALA A 64 1.16 14.64 -14.02
C ALA A 64 1.67 14.67 -12.56
N ILE A 65 2.52 13.70 -12.14
CA ILE A 65 3.08 13.70 -10.77
C ILE A 65 4.18 14.77 -10.61
N ARG A 66 4.97 15.02 -11.64
CA ARG A 66 5.98 16.07 -11.66
C ARG A 66 5.34 17.46 -11.56
N GLU A 67 4.33 17.76 -12.37
CA GLU A 67 3.57 19.01 -12.31
C GLU A 67 2.92 19.22 -10.93
N LYS A 68 2.32 18.17 -10.39
CA LYS A 68 1.69 18.23 -9.06
C LYS A 68 2.68 18.60 -7.95
N LEU A 69 3.86 18.00 -7.95
CA LEU A 69 4.87 18.27 -6.91
C LEU A 69 5.53 19.64 -7.11
N SER A 70 5.88 20.00 -8.36
CA SER A 70 6.52 21.27 -8.67
C SER A 70 5.65 22.49 -8.35
N ALA A 71 4.33 22.33 -8.40
CA ALA A 71 3.36 23.38 -8.05
C ALA A 71 3.30 23.70 -6.54
N GLN A 72 4.01 22.95 -5.68
CA GLN A 72 4.00 23.21 -4.25
C GLN A 72 4.85 24.43 -3.89
N ASP A 73 4.44 25.11 -2.84
CA ASP A 73 5.15 26.28 -2.30
C ASP A 73 6.45 25.85 -1.61
N LEU A 74 7.56 26.04 -2.31
CA LEU A 74 8.89 25.66 -1.85
C LEU A 74 9.34 26.48 -0.63
N ASP A 75 8.97 27.78 -0.54
CA ASP A 75 9.30 28.63 0.62
C ASP A 75 8.64 28.14 1.89
N LYS A 76 7.36 27.77 1.77
CA LYS A 76 6.59 27.26 2.89
C LYS A 76 7.14 25.91 3.38
N LEU A 77 7.56 25.04 2.47
CA LEU A 77 8.18 23.77 2.81
C LEU A 77 9.56 23.93 3.43
N ASP A 78 10.41 24.84 2.90
CA ASP A 78 11.73 25.15 3.46
C ASP A 78 11.59 25.77 4.86
N ALA A 79 10.69 26.71 5.05
CA ALA A 79 10.41 27.31 6.35
C ALA A 79 9.88 26.28 7.36
N TRP A 80 9.08 25.31 6.90
CA TRP A 80 8.60 24.21 7.75
C TRP A 80 9.74 23.26 8.14
N TRP A 81 10.62 22.89 7.20
CA TRP A 81 11.78 22.05 7.43
C TRP A 81 12.72 22.65 8.50
N ARG A 82 13.04 23.95 8.38
CA ARG A 82 13.90 24.65 9.34
C ARG A 82 13.35 24.65 10.77
N ARG A 83 12.03 24.64 10.93
CA ARG A 83 11.38 24.64 12.25
C ARG A 83 11.42 23.27 12.94
N ILE A 84 11.38 22.19 12.17
CA ILE A 84 11.18 20.85 12.75
C ILE A 84 12.51 20.18 13.08
N ASN A 85 13.59 20.52 12.40
CA ASN A 85 14.94 19.95 12.59
C ASN A 85 14.96 18.41 12.78
N LEU A 86 14.05 17.70 12.11
CA LEU A 86 13.93 16.24 12.10
C LEU A 86 14.10 15.76 10.66
N GLY A 87 14.70 14.58 10.45
CA GLY A 87 14.96 14.04 9.12
C GLY A 87 13.74 13.75 8.24
N ASP A 88 12.58 13.63 8.83
CA ASP A 88 11.32 13.39 8.11
C ASP A 88 10.95 14.47 7.07
N PRO A 89 11.24 15.77 7.26
CA PRO A 89 10.98 16.78 6.26
C PRO A 89 11.70 16.56 4.91
N HIS A 90 12.85 15.91 4.90
CA HIS A 90 13.61 15.66 3.67
C HIS A 90 12.80 14.86 2.66
N LYS A 91 12.04 13.88 3.09
CA LYS A 91 11.17 13.08 2.21
C LYS A 91 10.00 13.85 1.61
N TYR A 92 9.73 15.07 2.07
CA TYR A 92 8.67 15.93 1.55
C TYR A 92 9.20 17.12 0.75
N LEU A 93 10.37 17.63 1.12
CA LEU A 93 11.01 18.78 0.46
C LEU A 93 11.79 18.36 -0.80
N LEU A 94 12.61 17.31 -0.68
CA LEU A 94 13.44 16.84 -1.79
C LEU A 94 12.66 16.39 -3.03
N PRO A 95 11.49 15.72 -2.92
CA PRO A 95 10.66 15.45 -4.09
C PRO A 95 10.20 16.70 -4.83
N VAL A 96 9.93 17.79 -4.11
CA VAL A 96 9.55 19.07 -4.74
C VAL A 96 10.72 19.69 -5.50
N ILE A 97 11.91 19.68 -4.88
CA ILE A 97 13.15 20.13 -5.55
C ILE A 97 13.42 19.31 -6.80
N LEU A 98 13.45 17.98 -6.68
CA LEU A 98 13.68 17.06 -7.80
C LEU A 98 12.65 17.25 -8.91
N SER A 99 11.38 17.45 -8.57
CA SER A 99 10.32 17.69 -9.55
C SER A 99 10.52 19.01 -10.30
N ARG A 100 10.83 20.10 -9.59
CA ARG A 100 11.10 21.42 -10.20
C ARG A 100 12.28 21.37 -11.15
N LEU A 101 13.39 20.76 -10.73
CA LEU A 101 14.57 20.59 -11.59
C LEU A 101 14.27 19.76 -12.85
N SER A 102 13.34 18.80 -12.75
CA SER A 102 12.94 17.96 -13.89
C SER A 102 11.98 18.65 -14.89
N LEU A 103 11.51 19.88 -14.60
CA LEU A 103 10.58 20.68 -15.41
C LEU A 103 11.16 22.06 -15.71
N GLU A 104 12.43 22.14 -16.06
CA GLU A 104 13.21 23.41 -16.21
C GLU A 104 12.55 24.49 -17.08
N GLU A 105 11.78 24.08 -18.09
CA GLU A 105 11.10 25.03 -18.99
C GLU A 105 10.00 25.86 -18.30
N ILE A 106 9.46 25.37 -17.17
CA ILE A 106 8.31 25.97 -16.47
C ILE A 106 8.74 26.71 -15.21
N TYR A 107 9.76 26.23 -14.49
CA TYR A 107 10.19 26.75 -13.19
C TYR A 107 11.67 27.10 -13.18
N SER A 108 12.00 28.25 -12.60
CA SER A 108 13.40 28.65 -12.42
C SER A 108 14.12 27.69 -11.47
N PRO A 109 15.18 27.00 -11.88
CA PRO A 109 15.91 26.05 -11.04
C PRO A 109 16.69 26.75 -9.90
N GLY A 110 17.01 28.05 -10.01
CA GLY A 110 17.87 28.77 -9.08
C GLY A 110 17.47 28.70 -7.62
N LYS A 111 16.16 28.75 -7.33
CA LYS A 111 15.63 28.62 -5.97
C LYS A 111 15.76 27.21 -5.41
N SER A 112 15.53 26.20 -6.21
CA SER A 112 15.70 24.80 -5.82
C SER A 112 17.15 24.53 -5.40
N TRP A 113 18.11 25.01 -6.16
CA TRP A 113 19.54 24.91 -5.81
C TRP A 113 19.88 25.66 -4.52
N GLN A 114 19.34 26.87 -4.32
CA GLN A 114 19.56 27.61 -3.08
C GLN A 114 19.04 26.90 -1.84
N VAL A 115 17.87 26.28 -1.92
CA VAL A 115 17.30 25.49 -0.82
C VAL A 115 18.18 24.27 -0.56
N LEU A 116 18.62 23.57 -1.61
CA LEU A 116 19.49 22.39 -1.49
C LEU A 116 20.84 22.75 -0.85
N LEU A 117 21.48 23.87 -1.27
CA LEU A 117 22.71 24.39 -0.64
C LEU A 117 22.52 24.68 0.86
N ASN A 118 21.39 25.28 1.22
CA ASN A 118 21.09 25.54 2.63
C ASN A 118 20.86 24.25 3.43
N MET A 119 20.27 23.23 2.84
CA MET A 119 20.15 21.90 3.45
C MET A 119 21.52 21.26 3.66
N ASP A 120 22.47 21.51 2.78
CA ASP A 120 23.82 20.93 2.82
C ASP A 120 24.74 21.53 3.87
N LYS A 121 24.42 22.70 4.41
CA LYS A 121 25.17 23.30 5.52
C LYS A 121 25.05 22.53 6.83
N ASP A 122 23.96 21.79 7.04
CA ASP A 122 23.70 20.97 8.23
C ASP A 122 24.07 19.48 8.04
N LEU A 123 25.16 19.23 7.36
CA LEU A 123 25.54 17.92 6.82
C LEU A 123 25.92 16.83 7.81
N ASP A 124 25.95 17.08 9.10
CA ASP A 124 26.31 16.07 10.12
C ASP A 124 25.23 14.99 10.32
N LYS A 125 24.06 15.16 9.71
CA LYS A 125 22.93 14.25 9.85
C LYS A 125 22.42 13.80 8.48
N LEU A 126 23.03 12.76 7.92
CA LEU A 126 22.49 12.09 6.76
C LEU A 126 21.31 11.20 7.16
N TYR A 127 20.13 11.65 6.81
CA TYR A 127 18.96 10.81 6.90
C TYR A 127 18.86 9.89 5.68
N HIS A 128 18.50 8.62 5.93
CA HIS A 128 18.26 7.62 4.90
C HIS A 128 17.25 8.09 3.83
N PHE A 129 16.20 8.82 4.19
CA PHE A 129 15.24 9.39 3.22
C PHE A 129 15.86 10.41 2.26
N ARG A 130 16.99 10.98 2.60
CA ARG A 130 17.69 11.93 1.74
C ARG A 130 18.44 11.21 0.62
N SER A 131 19.08 10.10 0.92
CA SER A 131 19.99 9.38 -0.01
C SER A 131 19.36 9.04 -1.35
N ILE A 132 18.08 8.61 -1.36
CA ILE A 132 17.38 8.22 -2.59
C ILE A 132 17.12 9.40 -3.54
N TYR A 133 16.96 10.62 -3.00
CA TYR A 133 16.76 11.83 -3.80
C TYR A 133 18.09 12.48 -4.18
N ASP A 134 19.03 12.57 -3.25
CA ASP A 134 20.35 13.17 -3.50
C ASP A 134 21.06 12.48 -4.66
N VAL A 135 21.11 11.15 -4.66
CA VAL A 135 21.76 10.38 -5.73
C VAL A 135 21.08 10.62 -7.08
N ARG A 136 19.75 10.68 -7.10
CA ARG A 136 19.01 10.95 -8.34
C ARG A 136 19.21 12.39 -8.84
N ILE A 137 19.20 13.38 -7.94
CA ILE A 137 19.49 14.78 -8.27
C ILE A 137 20.92 14.89 -8.86
N PHE A 138 21.89 14.24 -8.22
CA PHE A 138 23.27 14.25 -8.71
C PHE A 138 23.39 13.75 -10.15
N PHE A 139 22.88 12.56 -10.44
CA PHE A 139 23.05 11.99 -11.78
C PHE A 139 22.21 12.67 -12.87
N LEU A 140 20.99 13.11 -12.55
CA LEU A 140 20.12 13.73 -13.56
C LEU A 140 20.51 15.16 -13.88
N PHE A 141 21.12 15.89 -12.95
CA PHE A 141 21.37 17.33 -13.10
C PHE A 141 22.83 17.74 -12.89
N ARG A 142 23.76 16.80 -12.90
CA ARG A 142 25.17 17.06 -12.63
C ARG A 142 25.75 18.15 -13.53
N GLU A 143 25.39 18.18 -14.80
CA GLU A 143 25.95 19.13 -15.78
C GLU A 143 25.52 20.58 -15.55
N ILE A 144 24.38 20.78 -14.88
CA ILE A 144 23.82 22.10 -14.55
C ILE A 144 23.90 22.41 -13.05
N MET A 145 24.45 21.51 -12.26
CA MET A 145 24.55 21.63 -10.81
C MET A 145 25.58 22.69 -10.43
N PRO A 146 25.27 23.62 -9.48
CA PRO A 146 26.25 24.53 -8.92
C PRO A 146 27.48 23.81 -8.37
N GLN A 147 28.67 24.35 -8.58
CA GLN A 147 29.94 23.74 -8.17
C GLN A 147 29.98 23.42 -6.66
N GLU A 148 29.42 24.28 -5.83
CA GLU A 148 29.37 24.05 -4.38
C GLU A 148 28.58 22.83 -3.99
N ILE A 149 27.48 22.54 -4.72
CA ILE A 149 26.68 21.34 -4.51
C ILE A 149 27.43 20.11 -5.03
N GLU A 150 28.02 20.18 -6.22
CA GLU A 150 28.83 19.07 -6.75
C GLU A 150 29.99 18.75 -5.80
N ALA A 151 30.67 19.75 -5.29
CA ALA A 151 31.74 19.59 -4.30
C ALA A 151 31.24 18.90 -3.02
N SER A 152 30.03 19.24 -2.55
CA SER A 152 29.40 18.58 -1.41
C SER A 152 29.17 17.08 -1.67
N TYR A 153 28.69 16.70 -2.86
CA TYR A 153 28.53 15.29 -3.24
C TYR A 153 29.86 14.54 -3.31
N ARG A 154 30.92 15.16 -3.86
CA ARG A 154 32.29 14.59 -3.84
C ARG A 154 32.76 14.35 -2.41
N THR A 155 32.53 15.30 -1.52
CA THR A 155 32.89 15.19 -0.10
C THR A 155 32.14 14.08 0.61
N MET A 156 30.93 13.71 0.16
CA MET A 156 30.21 12.56 0.70
C MET A 156 30.99 11.24 0.52
N VAL A 157 31.72 11.09 -0.59
CA VAL A 157 32.54 9.91 -0.88
C VAL A 157 33.85 9.92 -0.10
N GLU A 158 34.41 11.08 0.14
CA GLU A 158 35.70 11.27 0.79
C GLU A 158 35.61 11.26 2.33
N LYS A 159 34.44 11.45 2.89
CA LYS A 159 34.21 11.56 4.34
C LYS A 159 33.32 10.44 4.88
N PRO A 160 33.23 10.29 6.23
CA PRO A 160 32.48 9.24 6.93
C PRO A 160 31.02 9.05 6.57
N ARG A 161 30.40 9.92 5.76
CA ARG A 161 28.99 9.82 5.35
C ARG A 161 28.65 8.53 4.64
N VAL A 162 29.48 8.13 3.68
CA VAL A 162 29.27 6.85 2.98
C VAL A 162 29.47 5.69 3.93
N LEU A 163 30.34 5.83 4.95
CA LEU A 163 30.48 4.83 6.02
C LEU A 163 29.22 4.76 6.90
N GLN A 164 28.55 5.88 7.17
CA GLN A 164 27.25 5.89 7.85
C GLN A 164 26.16 5.17 7.05
N TRP A 165 26.26 5.16 5.72
CA TRP A 165 25.35 4.39 4.87
C TRP A 165 25.53 2.87 4.98
N MET A 166 26.55 2.40 5.66
CA MET A 166 26.76 0.99 5.99
C MET A 166 26.14 0.61 7.35
N GLU A 167 25.67 1.57 8.13
CA GLU A 167 25.07 1.29 9.44
C GLU A 167 23.85 0.39 9.32
N GLN A 168 23.66 -0.43 10.34
CA GLN A 168 22.48 -1.27 10.46
C GLN A 168 21.27 -0.40 10.81
N GLY A 169 20.21 -0.56 10.05
CA GLY A 169 18.93 0.10 10.27
C GLY A 169 17.78 -0.88 10.03
N THR A 170 16.59 -0.35 9.83
CA THR A 170 15.49 -1.16 9.31
C THR A 170 15.80 -1.58 7.87
N GLU A 171 15.16 -2.62 7.39
CA GLU A 171 15.38 -3.13 6.03
C GLU A 171 15.25 -2.04 4.97
N ASN A 172 14.18 -1.22 5.04
CA ASN A 172 14.01 -0.09 4.12
C ASN A 172 15.11 0.99 4.27
N HIS A 173 15.62 1.26 5.49
CA HIS A 173 16.73 2.20 5.68
C HIS A 173 17.99 1.70 4.98
N MET A 174 18.29 0.41 5.10
CA MET A 174 19.46 -0.19 4.44
C MET A 174 19.31 -0.16 2.92
N PHE A 175 18.12 -0.48 2.37
CA PHE A 175 17.86 -0.32 0.95
C PHE A 175 18.03 1.12 0.46
N MET A 176 17.54 2.10 1.20
CA MET A 176 17.73 3.51 0.85
C MET A 176 19.20 3.91 0.86
N GLN A 177 19.91 3.66 1.95
CA GLN A 177 21.28 4.14 2.18
C GLN A 177 22.32 3.34 1.41
N ARG A 178 22.39 2.02 1.63
CA ARG A 178 23.43 1.16 1.06
C ARG A 178 23.33 1.10 -0.45
N ILE A 179 22.11 0.99 -0.98
CA ILE A 179 21.93 0.83 -2.41
C ILE A 179 22.09 2.17 -3.15
N SER A 180 21.63 3.28 -2.57
CA SER A 180 21.95 4.60 -3.13
C SER A 180 23.44 4.92 -3.06
N GLY A 181 24.13 4.48 -1.99
CA GLY A 181 25.58 4.60 -1.89
C GLY A 181 26.32 3.79 -2.95
N LEU A 182 25.90 2.53 -3.17
CA LEU A 182 26.45 1.67 -4.23
C LEU A 182 26.23 2.28 -5.61
N ALA A 183 25.01 2.80 -5.88
CA ALA A 183 24.69 3.50 -7.12
C ALA A 183 25.57 4.74 -7.34
N LEU A 184 25.82 5.53 -6.29
CA LEU A 184 26.67 6.72 -6.36
C LEU A 184 28.13 6.33 -6.66
N ILE A 185 28.66 5.38 -5.94
CA ILE A 185 30.07 4.95 -6.08
C ILE A 185 30.33 4.35 -7.47
N ASP A 186 29.52 3.40 -7.90
CA ASP A 186 29.70 2.73 -9.19
C ASP A 186 29.41 3.70 -10.36
N GLY A 187 28.28 4.39 -10.32
CA GLY A 187 27.85 5.31 -11.37
C GLY A 187 28.78 6.52 -11.58
N SER A 188 29.42 7.01 -10.53
CA SER A 188 30.39 8.10 -10.64
C SER A 188 31.79 7.64 -11.05
N GLY A 189 32.07 6.32 -10.99
CA GLY A 189 33.40 5.77 -11.21
C GLY A 189 34.33 5.94 -9.99
N TRP A 190 33.79 6.12 -8.81
CA TRP A 190 34.54 6.30 -7.55
C TRP A 190 34.82 4.96 -6.82
N SER A 191 34.57 3.83 -7.47
CA SER A 191 34.75 2.50 -6.87
C SER A 191 36.17 2.23 -6.38
N ASN A 192 37.17 2.78 -7.06
CA ASN A 192 38.58 2.66 -6.66
C ASN A 192 38.90 3.44 -5.36
N SER A 193 38.11 4.44 -5.01
CA SER A 193 38.29 5.24 -3.79
C SER A 193 37.66 4.58 -2.56
N LEU A 194 36.62 3.75 -2.76
CA LEU A 194 35.85 3.10 -1.70
C LEU A 194 35.54 1.62 -2.00
N PRO A 195 36.54 0.79 -2.37
CA PRO A 195 36.29 -0.58 -2.81
C PRO A 195 35.62 -1.44 -1.73
N ALA A 196 35.99 -1.27 -0.47
CA ALA A 196 35.42 -2.03 0.64
C ALA A 196 33.94 -1.68 0.87
N VAL A 197 33.54 -0.42 0.70
CA VAL A 197 32.14 0.01 0.83
C VAL A 197 31.30 -0.56 -0.30
N ALA A 198 31.80 -0.48 -1.53
CA ALA A 198 31.11 -1.03 -2.70
C ALA A 198 30.89 -2.55 -2.53
N ALA A 199 31.96 -3.29 -2.22
CA ALA A 199 31.89 -4.74 -2.03
C ALA A 199 30.93 -5.14 -0.88
N THR A 200 30.96 -4.43 0.25
CA THR A 200 30.08 -4.71 1.39
C THR A 200 28.60 -4.47 1.03
N ASN A 201 28.28 -3.38 0.34
CA ASN A 201 26.93 -3.06 -0.04
C ASN A 201 26.40 -3.99 -1.14
N GLU A 202 27.22 -4.39 -2.08
CA GLU A 202 26.86 -5.39 -3.09
C GLU A 202 26.60 -6.76 -2.44
N ALA A 203 27.51 -7.23 -1.57
CA ALA A 203 27.34 -8.49 -0.85
C ALA A 203 26.05 -8.50 -0.02
N TRP A 204 25.75 -7.39 0.63
CA TRP A 204 24.50 -7.23 1.38
C TRP A 204 23.28 -7.34 0.46
N LEU A 205 23.25 -6.65 -0.70
CA LEU A 205 22.12 -6.72 -1.64
C LEU A 205 21.91 -8.14 -2.18
N ARG A 206 23.00 -8.84 -2.51
CA ARG A 206 22.95 -10.25 -2.93
C ARG A 206 22.36 -11.15 -1.84
N SER A 207 22.77 -10.92 -0.59
CA SER A 207 22.24 -11.64 0.56
C SER A 207 20.72 -11.37 0.78
N GLU A 208 20.29 -10.12 0.62
CA GLU A 208 18.86 -9.77 0.74
C GLU A 208 18.01 -10.39 -0.39
N LEU A 209 18.47 -10.36 -1.64
CA LEU A 209 17.76 -11.02 -2.73
C LEU A 209 17.70 -12.54 -2.52
N ASN A 210 18.79 -13.14 -2.06
CA ASN A 210 18.80 -14.57 -1.69
C ASN A 210 17.77 -14.85 -0.59
N LYS A 211 17.74 -14.05 0.48
CA LYS A 211 16.74 -14.14 1.55
C LYS A 211 15.33 -14.04 0.98
N PHE A 212 15.06 -13.06 0.12
CA PHE A 212 13.73 -12.87 -0.47
C PHE A 212 13.27 -14.12 -1.19
N LEU A 213 14.13 -14.74 -2.01
CA LEU A 213 13.82 -15.92 -2.81
C LEU A 213 13.89 -17.26 -2.06
N THR A 214 14.28 -17.25 -0.78
CA THR A 214 14.35 -18.48 0.03
C THR A 214 13.35 -18.49 1.16
N ILE A 215 13.27 -17.40 1.93
CA ILE A 215 12.40 -17.31 3.10
C ILE A 215 11.46 -16.09 3.05
N GLY A 216 11.57 -15.23 2.03
CA GLY A 216 10.77 -14.03 1.91
C GLY A 216 11.35 -12.82 2.65
N GLN A 217 10.54 -11.80 2.79
CA GLN A 217 10.91 -10.50 3.34
C GLN A 217 10.39 -10.32 4.77
N GLY A 218 11.22 -9.77 5.66
CA GLY A 218 10.81 -9.43 7.04
C GLY A 218 9.96 -8.16 7.12
N GLU A 219 10.28 -7.13 6.33
CA GLU A 219 9.47 -5.90 6.22
C GLU A 219 8.45 -6.01 5.07
N PHE A 220 7.75 -7.15 5.01
CA PHE A 220 6.85 -7.50 3.91
C PHE A 220 5.70 -6.50 3.75
N HIS A 221 5.38 -6.19 2.52
CA HIS A 221 4.21 -5.47 2.02
C HIS A 221 3.88 -4.17 2.75
N SER A 222 4.89 -3.49 3.30
CA SER A 222 4.67 -2.23 4.01
C SER A 222 4.10 -1.14 3.11
N SER A 223 2.88 -0.69 3.39
CA SER A 223 2.21 0.38 2.64
C SER A 223 2.97 1.70 2.66
N THR A 224 3.75 1.96 3.70
CA THR A 224 4.55 3.18 3.87
C THR A 224 5.97 3.01 3.34
N TYR A 225 6.66 1.91 3.69
CA TYR A 225 8.12 1.84 3.54
C TYR A 225 8.59 1.09 2.30
N TYR A 226 7.74 0.27 1.70
CA TYR A 226 8.06 -0.49 0.49
C TYR A 226 8.59 0.41 -0.63
N GLY A 227 7.91 1.50 -0.90
CA GLY A 227 8.30 2.43 -1.94
C GLY A 227 9.63 3.15 -1.69
N TYR A 228 9.98 3.41 -0.43
CA TYR A 228 11.26 4.05 -0.11
C TYR A 228 12.45 3.11 -0.35
N GLY A 229 12.36 1.85 0.04
CA GLY A 229 13.37 0.84 -0.28
C GLY A 229 13.57 0.68 -1.78
N ILE A 230 12.48 0.63 -2.54
CA ILE A 230 12.49 0.60 -4.00
C ILE A 230 13.22 1.82 -4.60
N GLY A 231 13.12 3.00 -3.98
CA GLY A 231 13.82 4.20 -4.44
C GLY A 231 15.35 4.04 -4.55
N GLY A 232 15.96 3.33 -3.60
CA GLY A 232 17.40 2.99 -3.68
C GLY A 232 17.73 2.07 -4.85
N LEU A 233 16.89 1.03 -5.05
CA LEU A 233 17.05 0.08 -6.16
C LEU A 233 16.87 0.76 -7.53
N LEU A 234 15.91 1.69 -7.67
CA LEU A 234 15.75 2.47 -8.90
C LEU A 234 17.01 3.28 -9.22
N ASN A 235 17.67 3.85 -8.20
CA ASN A 235 18.94 4.56 -8.41
C ASN A 235 20.04 3.60 -8.89
N LEU A 236 20.16 2.42 -8.32
CA LEU A 236 21.15 1.44 -8.76
C LEU A 236 20.88 0.95 -10.18
N TYR A 237 19.62 0.68 -10.51
CA TYR A 237 19.22 0.26 -11.85
C TYR A 237 19.56 1.31 -12.91
N ASP A 238 19.22 2.58 -12.64
CA ASP A 238 19.39 3.67 -13.60
C ASP A 238 20.87 4.08 -13.76
N PHE A 239 21.61 4.18 -12.67
CA PHE A 239 22.90 4.88 -12.65
C PHE A 239 24.13 4.01 -12.47
N ALA A 240 24.00 2.74 -12.09
CA ALA A 240 25.15 1.85 -12.06
C ALA A 240 25.78 1.72 -13.47
N LYS A 241 27.10 1.66 -13.55
CA LYS A 241 27.86 1.37 -14.78
C LYS A 241 28.08 -0.13 -14.98
N THR A 242 28.23 -0.84 -13.88
CA THR A 242 28.45 -2.29 -13.86
C THR A 242 27.16 -3.03 -14.24
N PRO A 243 27.15 -3.79 -15.36
CA PRO A 243 25.96 -4.51 -15.84
C PRO A 243 25.36 -5.47 -14.80
N GLU A 244 26.22 -6.16 -14.05
CA GLU A 244 25.83 -7.12 -13.01
C GLU A 244 25.08 -6.43 -11.86
N LEU A 245 25.46 -5.20 -11.49
CA LEU A 245 24.74 -4.41 -10.49
C LEU A 245 23.37 -3.96 -10.99
N LYS A 246 23.28 -3.58 -12.26
CA LYS A 246 21.97 -3.26 -12.88
C LYS A 246 21.05 -4.47 -12.90
N GLN A 247 21.58 -5.63 -13.24
CA GLN A 247 20.83 -6.88 -13.26
C GLN A 247 20.36 -7.28 -11.86
N LEU A 248 21.22 -7.16 -10.86
CA LEU A 248 20.89 -7.42 -9.45
C LEU A 248 19.79 -6.48 -8.95
N ALA A 249 19.89 -5.18 -9.28
CA ALA A 249 18.86 -4.20 -8.96
C ALA A 249 17.53 -4.54 -9.64
N LYS A 250 17.56 -4.89 -10.94
CA LYS A 250 16.38 -5.30 -11.70
C LYS A 250 15.71 -6.53 -11.09
N ALA A 251 16.46 -7.57 -10.78
CA ALA A 251 15.93 -8.79 -10.18
C ALA A 251 15.23 -8.50 -8.84
N THR A 252 15.84 -7.66 -8.01
CA THR A 252 15.25 -7.26 -6.72
C THR A 252 13.98 -6.40 -6.92
N LEU A 253 13.99 -5.49 -7.90
CA LEU A 253 12.81 -4.69 -8.27
C LEU A 253 11.67 -5.56 -8.80
N ASP A 254 11.97 -6.56 -9.62
CA ASP A 254 10.98 -7.49 -10.17
C ASP A 254 10.35 -8.33 -9.05
N TRP A 255 11.12 -8.78 -8.06
CA TRP A 255 10.59 -9.46 -6.88
C TRP A 255 9.61 -8.57 -6.09
N TYR A 256 10.01 -7.31 -5.82
CA TYR A 256 9.14 -6.33 -5.16
C TYR A 256 7.85 -6.08 -5.95
N ALA A 257 7.97 -5.94 -7.26
CA ALA A 257 6.84 -5.68 -8.15
C ALA A 257 5.84 -6.84 -8.18
N ALA A 258 6.31 -8.10 -8.23
CA ALA A 258 5.47 -9.29 -8.20
C ALA A 258 4.70 -9.40 -6.87
N ASN A 259 5.40 -9.23 -5.73
CA ASN A 259 4.80 -9.25 -4.40
C ASN A 259 3.76 -8.14 -4.22
N MET A 260 4.05 -6.95 -4.72
CA MET A 260 3.14 -5.81 -4.69
C MET A 260 1.91 -6.06 -5.57
N ALA A 261 2.10 -6.52 -6.80
CA ALA A 261 1.02 -6.81 -7.74
C ALA A 261 0.03 -7.85 -7.20
N LEU A 262 0.54 -8.89 -6.52
CA LEU A 262 -0.27 -9.97 -5.94
C LEU A 262 -1.31 -9.46 -4.93
N ARG A 263 -0.93 -8.54 -4.04
CA ARG A 263 -1.78 -8.04 -2.94
C ARG A 263 -2.48 -6.72 -3.24
N LEU A 264 -2.10 -6.04 -4.32
CA LEU A 264 -2.73 -4.78 -4.68
C LEU A 264 -4.24 -4.98 -4.90
N SER A 265 -5.06 -4.17 -4.23
CA SER A 265 -6.51 -4.26 -4.24
C SER A 265 -7.07 -3.00 -4.89
N TRP A 266 -7.21 -3.02 -6.23
CA TRP A 266 -7.66 -1.89 -7.07
C TRP A 266 -6.92 -0.58 -6.76
N GLY A 267 -5.58 -0.66 -6.73
CA GLY A 267 -4.70 0.47 -6.46
C GLY A 267 -4.42 0.74 -4.97
N THR A 268 -5.10 0.07 -4.05
CA THR A 268 -4.86 0.15 -2.61
C THR A 268 -3.99 -1.03 -2.17
N ALA A 269 -3.02 -0.81 -1.27
CA ALA A 269 -2.28 -1.87 -0.63
C ALA A 269 -3.26 -2.75 0.16
N GLY A 270 -3.50 -3.98 -0.28
CA GLY A 270 -4.34 -4.99 0.39
C GLY A 270 -3.49 -6.03 1.12
N GLY A 271 -4.14 -7.00 1.79
CA GLY A 271 -3.44 -8.02 2.57
C GLY A 271 -2.90 -7.51 3.91
N ALA A 272 -2.33 -8.42 4.68
CA ALA A 272 -1.62 -8.05 5.89
C ALA A 272 -0.30 -7.35 5.58
N GLU A 273 0.22 -6.56 6.50
CA GLU A 273 1.47 -5.83 6.30
C GLU A 273 2.29 -5.72 7.58
N SER A 274 3.61 -5.58 7.45
CA SER A 274 4.52 -5.53 8.59
C SER A 274 4.64 -4.15 9.21
N ARG A 275 4.78 -3.07 8.42
CA ARG A 275 5.03 -1.70 8.94
C ARG A 275 4.23 -0.64 8.22
N GLY A 276 3.86 0.40 8.97
CA GLY A 276 3.27 1.61 8.38
C GLY A 276 1.75 1.61 8.33
N PHE A 277 1.09 0.61 8.89
CA PHE A 277 -0.37 0.50 8.94
C PHE A 277 -1.06 1.79 9.41
N ASP A 278 -0.50 2.46 10.40
CA ASP A 278 -1.03 3.69 10.97
C ASP A 278 -0.86 4.93 10.09
N ARG A 279 -0.06 4.87 9.03
CA ARG A 279 0.33 6.03 8.21
C ARG A 279 -0.20 6.00 6.79
N GLY A 280 -0.27 4.85 6.18
CA GLY A 280 -0.44 4.72 4.74
C GLY A 280 -1.65 3.94 4.27
N THR A 281 -2.51 3.48 5.17
CA THR A 281 -3.54 2.49 4.84
C THR A 281 -4.85 3.14 4.40
N TRP A 282 -5.23 4.25 5.05
CA TRP A 282 -6.58 4.79 4.95
C TRP A 282 -6.82 5.62 3.68
N ASP A 283 -5.92 6.53 3.35
CA ASP A 283 -6.09 7.50 2.26
C ASP A 283 -5.05 7.30 1.13
N GLY A 284 -4.73 6.06 0.85
CA GLY A 284 -3.62 5.72 -0.03
C GLY A 284 -2.30 5.70 0.73
N SER A 285 -1.26 5.29 0.05
CA SER A 285 0.06 5.06 0.65
C SER A 285 1.16 5.33 -0.36
N GLU A 286 2.40 5.33 0.08
CA GLU A 286 3.57 5.36 -0.77
C GLU A 286 3.54 4.18 -1.76
N LEU A 287 3.19 2.97 -1.30
CA LEU A 287 3.03 1.79 -2.14
C LEU A 287 1.93 2.00 -3.20
N SER A 288 0.77 2.54 -2.81
CA SER A 288 -0.33 2.80 -3.75
C SER A 288 0.04 3.86 -4.80
N SER A 289 0.84 4.87 -4.42
CA SER A 289 1.30 5.90 -5.36
C SER A 289 2.32 5.34 -6.37
N LEU A 290 3.20 4.44 -5.92
CA LEU A 290 4.12 3.70 -6.77
C LEU A 290 3.37 2.75 -7.72
N ALA A 291 2.39 2.00 -7.21
CA ALA A 291 1.54 1.14 -8.02
C ALA A 291 0.79 1.92 -9.10
N TRP A 292 0.33 3.14 -8.78
CA TRP A 292 -0.32 4.00 -9.75
C TRP A 292 0.63 4.43 -10.87
N ILE A 293 1.89 4.80 -10.58
CA ILE A 293 2.84 5.17 -11.63
C ILE A 293 3.12 4.00 -12.58
N TRP A 294 3.23 2.79 -12.05
CA TRP A 294 3.55 1.61 -12.86
C TRP A 294 2.34 1.07 -13.63
N TRP A 295 1.16 0.98 -13.00
CA TRP A 295 0.02 0.23 -13.54
C TRP A 295 -1.28 1.04 -13.64
N GLY A 296 -1.28 2.29 -13.26
CA GLY A 296 -2.46 3.14 -13.39
C GLY A 296 -2.85 3.38 -14.85
N ASP A 297 -4.10 3.76 -15.06
CA ASP A 297 -4.66 4.01 -16.40
C ASP A 297 -5.05 5.47 -16.64
N ASN A 298 -5.20 6.27 -15.58
CA ASN A 298 -5.69 7.64 -15.69
C ASN A 298 -4.75 8.66 -15.05
N PRO A 299 -4.08 9.53 -15.85
CA PRO A 299 -3.19 10.58 -15.33
C PRO A 299 -3.88 11.53 -14.34
N LYS A 300 -5.18 11.80 -14.50
CA LYS A 300 -5.94 12.68 -13.60
C LYS A 300 -6.02 12.17 -12.16
N THR A 301 -5.79 10.87 -11.94
CA THR A 301 -5.72 10.27 -10.60
C THR A 301 -4.57 10.84 -9.76
N ALA A 302 -3.54 11.45 -10.39
CA ALA A 302 -2.46 12.16 -9.69
C ALA A 302 -3.00 13.17 -8.67
N GLN A 303 -4.13 13.81 -8.95
CA GLN A 303 -4.73 14.82 -8.07
C GLN A 303 -5.21 14.22 -6.73
N ARG A 304 -5.46 12.92 -6.66
CA ARG A 304 -5.89 12.21 -5.44
C ARG A 304 -4.72 11.77 -4.57
N ILE A 305 -3.55 11.55 -5.17
CA ILE A 305 -2.35 11.20 -4.42
C ILE A 305 -1.97 12.38 -3.55
N THR A 306 -1.87 12.19 -2.24
CA THR A 306 -1.46 13.30 -1.36
C THR A 306 -0.02 13.70 -1.65
N ASN A 307 0.32 14.97 -1.46
CA ASN A 307 1.67 15.48 -1.71
C ASN A 307 2.74 14.71 -0.91
N LYS A 308 2.39 14.26 0.31
CA LYS A 308 3.28 13.46 1.16
C LYS A 308 3.59 12.07 0.58
N LYS A 309 2.71 11.52 -0.26
CA LYS A 309 2.85 10.17 -0.84
C LYS A 309 3.45 10.20 -2.26
N ALA A 310 3.37 11.34 -2.92
CA ALA A 310 3.78 11.52 -4.31
C ALA A 310 5.30 11.36 -4.53
N GLY A 311 6.12 11.55 -3.50
CA GLY A 311 7.59 11.51 -3.63
C GLY A 311 8.13 10.18 -4.14
N VAL A 312 7.56 9.05 -3.70
CA VAL A 312 7.97 7.72 -4.18
C VAL A 312 7.54 7.49 -5.63
N ALA A 313 6.32 7.93 -5.99
CA ALA A 313 5.86 7.87 -7.38
C ALA A 313 6.78 8.69 -8.31
N LEU A 314 7.31 9.83 -7.84
CA LEU A 314 8.26 10.66 -8.60
C LEU A 314 9.57 9.91 -8.90
N LEU A 315 10.12 9.16 -7.94
CA LEU A 315 11.34 8.38 -8.17
C LEU A 315 11.14 7.36 -9.29
N ALA A 316 10.00 6.65 -9.28
CA ALA A 316 9.65 5.72 -10.35
C ALA A 316 9.32 6.42 -11.68
N ALA A 317 8.71 7.61 -11.63
CA ALA A 317 8.39 8.42 -12.81
C ALA A 317 9.63 8.91 -13.57
N LEU A 318 10.74 9.07 -12.85
CA LEU A 318 12.03 9.51 -13.38
C LEU A 318 13.04 8.36 -13.58
N SER A 319 12.59 7.11 -13.48
CA SER A 319 13.40 5.90 -13.68
C SER A 319 13.09 5.25 -15.02
N ASP A 320 14.11 4.60 -15.60
CA ASP A 320 13.95 3.77 -16.79
C ASP A 320 13.37 2.39 -16.48
N TYR A 321 13.33 1.98 -15.20
CA TYR A 321 12.76 0.69 -14.81
C TYR A 321 11.25 0.64 -15.07
N ARG A 322 10.83 -0.45 -15.69
CA ARG A 322 9.42 -0.85 -15.84
C ARG A 322 9.24 -2.27 -15.31
N PRO A 323 8.23 -2.51 -14.45
CA PRO A 323 7.90 -3.87 -14.07
C PRO A 323 7.56 -4.73 -15.30
N PRO A 324 7.83 -6.05 -15.26
CA PRO A 324 7.37 -6.97 -16.28
C PRO A 324 5.88 -6.79 -16.63
N ASN A 325 5.56 -6.85 -17.92
CA ASN A 325 4.18 -6.66 -18.40
C ASN A 325 3.20 -7.69 -17.82
N GLU A 326 3.72 -8.86 -17.51
CA GLU A 326 3.04 -9.99 -16.89
C GLU A 326 2.38 -9.62 -15.56
N PHE A 327 2.96 -8.69 -14.82
CA PHE A 327 2.43 -8.27 -13.51
C PHE A 327 1.25 -7.31 -13.61
N LYS A 328 1.03 -6.69 -14.77
CA LYS A 328 -0.03 -5.69 -14.95
C LYS A 328 -1.42 -6.25 -14.68
N ALA A 329 -1.75 -7.38 -15.29
CA ALA A 329 -3.06 -8.00 -15.12
C ALA A 329 -3.29 -8.41 -13.65
N LEU A 330 -2.24 -8.91 -12.98
CA LEU A 330 -2.27 -9.25 -11.55
C LEU A 330 -2.47 -8.00 -10.69
N ALA A 331 -1.74 -6.91 -10.95
CA ALA A 331 -1.84 -5.66 -10.21
C ALA A 331 -3.22 -5.01 -10.36
N ARG A 332 -3.80 -5.07 -11.54
CA ARG A 332 -5.10 -4.46 -11.87
C ARG A 332 -6.29 -5.37 -11.58
N LYS A 333 -6.03 -6.64 -11.18
CA LYS A 333 -7.06 -7.66 -10.97
C LYS A 333 -7.88 -7.93 -12.26
N GLU A 334 -7.19 -7.92 -13.39
CA GLU A 334 -7.72 -8.31 -14.71
C GLU A 334 -7.49 -9.82 -14.96
N LEU A 335 -7.68 -10.61 -13.90
CA LEU A 335 -7.51 -12.05 -13.82
C LEU A 335 -8.78 -12.69 -13.25
N PRO A 336 -9.01 -14.00 -13.48
CA PRO A 336 -10.12 -14.69 -12.83
C PRO A 336 -10.12 -14.52 -11.31
N LEU A 337 -11.24 -14.05 -10.78
CA LEU A 337 -11.51 -13.90 -9.35
C LEU A 337 -12.69 -14.81 -8.97
N PRO A 338 -12.77 -15.31 -7.72
CA PRO A 338 -11.88 -15.01 -6.60
C PRO A 338 -10.61 -15.88 -6.59
N PHE A 339 -9.59 -15.43 -5.82
CA PHE A 339 -8.47 -16.29 -5.47
C PHE A 339 -8.02 -16.08 -4.02
N SER A 340 -7.25 -17.05 -3.51
CA SER A 340 -6.63 -17.01 -2.18
C SER A 340 -5.11 -17.04 -2.31
N LEU A 341 -4.45 -16.42 -1.34
CA LEU A 341 -3.03 -16.54 -1.08
C LEU A 341 -2.83 -17.10 0.33
N LYS A 342 -1.91 -18.04 0.48
CA LYS A 342 -1.22 -18.36 1.72
C LYS A 342 0.21 -17.88 1.60
N ALA A 343 0.71 -17.22 2.62
CA ALA A 343 2.09 -16.78 2.63
C ALA A 343 2.70 -16.97 4.01
N SER A 344 4.00 -17.13 4.04
CA SER A 344 4.76 -17.12 5.27
C SER A 344 5.91 -16.11 5.18
N HIS A 345 6.27 -15.53 6.32
CA HIS A 345 7.30 -14.51 6.39
C HIS A 345 8.27 -14.80 7.53
N PRO A 346 9.55 -14.47 7.35
CA PRO A 346 10.55 -14.62 8.38
C PRO A 346 10.38 -13.56 9.48
N ASP A 347 11.03 -13.78 10.59
CA ASP A 347 11.27 -12.72 11.55
C ASP A 347 12.18 -11.65 10.96
N TYR A 348 12.03 -10.46 11.45
CA TYR A 348 12.82 -9.32 11.03
C TYR A 348 14.31 -9.54 11.35
N TYR A 349 15.18 -9.19 10.42
CA TYR A 349 16.64 -9.41 10.48
C TYR A 349 17.13 -10.87 10.46
N THR A 350 16.29 -11.81 10.15
CA THR A 350 16.67 -13.23 10.07
C THR A 350 16.98 -13.65 8.64
N TYR A 351 17.99 -14.51 8.47
CA TYR A 351 18.40 -15.05 7.18
C TYR A 351 18.16 -16.55 7.03
N HIS A 352 18.04 -17.29 8.12
CA HIS A 352 17.98 -18.76 8.11
C HIS A 352 17.13 -19.26 9.26
N GLN A 353 15.82 -19.31 9.09
CA GLN A 353 14.94 -20.01 10.02
C GLN A 353 13.59 -20.29 9.38
N ASP A 354 12.83 -21.18 10.02
CA ASP A 354 11.45 -21.45 9.65
C ASP A 354 10.62 -20.16 9.76
N ASN A 355 9.84 -19.88 8.75
CA ASN A 355 8.92 -18.76 8.77
C ASN A 355 7.82 -19.01 9.81
N GLN A 356 7.56 -18.02 10.64
CA GLN A 356 6.61 -18.10 11.76
C GLN A 356 5.44 -17.14 11.66
N PHE A 357 5.49 -16.19 10.74
CA PHE A 357 4.37 -15.30 10.45
C PHE A 357 3.57 -15.90 9.30
N PHE A 358 2.28 -16.13 9.50
CA PHE A 358 1.43 -16.78 8.50
C PHE A 358 0.33 -15.84 8.04
N GLU A 359 0.34 -15.52 6.76
CA GLU A 359 -0.64 -14.65 6.13
C GLU A 359 -1.67 -15.46 5.35
N LYS A 360 -2.93 -15.09 5.51
CA LYS A 360 -4.01 -15.44 4.58
C LYS A 360 -4.45 -14.17 3.87
N PHE A 361 -4.66 -14.28 2.56
CA PHE A 361 -5.28 -13.23 1.78
C PHE A 361 -6.32 -13.85 0.83
N TYR A 362 -7.45 -13.19 0.70
CA TYR A 362 -8.54 -13.58 -0.19
C TYR A 362 -9.05 -12.37 -0.93
N ILE A 363 -9.27 -12.47 -2.23
CA ILE A 363 -9.78 -11.38 -3.05
C ILE A 363 -10.89 -11.85 -3.98
N THR A 364 -11.97 -11.08 -4.04
CA THR A 364 -13.13 -11.22 -4.93
C THR A 364 -13.18 -10.02 -5.89
N PRO A 365 -14.17 -9.91 -6.78
CA PRO A 365 -14.39 -8.68 -7.55
C PRO A 365 -14.74 -7.44 -6.71
N GLU A 366 -15.26 -7.62 -5.49
CA GLU A 366 -15.80 -6.54 -4.65
C GLU A 366 -14.91 -6.18 -3.45
N TYR A 367 -14.18 -7.14 -2.90
CA TYR A 367 -13.35 -6.92 -1.70
C TYR A 367 -12.12 -7.81 -1.65
N SER A 368 -11.15 -7.39 -0.83
CA SER A 368 -10.05 -8.26 -0.41
C SER A 368 -9.92 -8.23 1.10
N LEU A 369 -9.54 -9.37 1.68
CA LEU A 369 -9.36 -9.55 3.12
C LEU A 369 -8.04 -10.26 3.40
N GLY A 370 -7.21 -9.66 4.25
CA GLY A 370 -5.97 -10.25 4.73
C GLY A 370 -5.91 -10.34 6.24
N THR A 371 -5.40 -11.48 6.76
CA THR A 371 -5.09 -11.66 8.17
C THR A 371 -3.69 -12.21 8.36
N LEU A 372 -3.07 -11.86 9.50
CA LEU A 372 -1.74 -12.30 9.89
C LEU A 372 -1.76 -12.98 11.25
N LEU A 373 -1.13 -14.14 11.33
CA LEU A 373 -0.84 -14.82 12.58
C LEU A 373 0.59 -14.47 13.01
N ILE A 374 0.72 -13.87 14.20
CA ILE A 374 2.01 -13.49 14.79
C ILE A 374 2.40 -14.55 15.82
N PRO A 375 3.62 -15.12 15.79
CA PRO A 375 3.99 -16.29 16.59
C PRO A 375 4.16 -16.04 18.09
N TRP A 376 4.25 -14.78 18.51
CA TRP A 376 4.53 -14.43 19.91
C TRP A 376 3.78 -13.20 20.41
N ARG A 377 3.69 -13.08 21.73
CA ARG A 377 3.20 -11.88 22.40
C ARG A 377 4.31 -10.83 22.49
N SER A 378 4.15 -9.69 21.82
CA SER A 378 5.12 -8.59 21.88
C SER A 378 4.58 -7.46 22.75
N TYR A 379 5.41 -7.01 23.71
CA TYR A 379 5.12 -5.85 24.58
C TYR A 379 5.90 -4.59 24.14
N GLN A 380 6.62 -4.66 23.06
CA GLN A 380 7.34 -3.51 22.52
C GLN A 380 6.35 -2.54 21.87
N VAL A 381 6.25 -1.34 22.43
CA VAL A 381 5.41 -0.24 21.93
C VAL A 381 6.32 0.84 21.37
N LYS A 382 5.94 1.43 20.25
CA LYS A 382 6.64 2.56 19.59
C LYS A 382 8.10 2.34 19.16
N GLY A 383 8.34 2.57 17.89
CA GLY A 383 9.68 2.64 17.30
C GLY A 383 10.31 1.29 16.98
N THR A 384 9.72 0.20 17.39
CA THR A 384 10.16 -1.14 17.03
C THR A 384 9.33 -1.71 15.90
N ILE A 385 9.98 -2.45 15.05
CA ILE A 385 9.42 -3.07 13.85
C ILE A 385 8.25 -3.99 14.22
N ASN A 386 8.38 -4.73 15.30
CA ASN A 386 7.40 -5.70 15.80
C ASN A 386 6.10 -5.07 16.34
N ALA A 387 6.00 -3.74 16.36
CA ALA A 387 4.87 -3.02 16.90
C ALA A 387 3.90 -2.47 15.85
N GLN A 388 4.12 -2.71 14.57
CA GLN A 388 3.40 -2.01 13.50
C GLN A 388 2.74 -2.93 12.48
N TYR A 389 2.41 -4.16 12.86
CA TYR A 389 1.71 -5.10 11.98
C TYR A 389 0.24 -4.73 11.81
N ALA A 390 -0.24 -4.79 10.57
CA ALA A 390 -1.66 -4.86 10.26
C ALA A 390 -2.09 -6.32 10.21
N THR A 391 -2.70 -6.79 11.27
CA THR A 391 -3.08 -8.20 11.43
C THR A 391 -4.44 -8.55 10.86
N TYR A 392 -5.26 -7.55 10.56
CA TYR A 392 -6.52 -7.66 9.81
C TYR A 392 -6.68 -6.43 8.92
N LYS A 393 -6.88 -6.65 7.63
CA LYS A 393 -7.11 -5.58 6.66
C LYS A 393 -8.12 -6.00 5.61
N LEU A 394 -9.28 -5.38 5.67
CA LEU A 394 -10.33 -5.52 4.67
C LEU A 394 -10.33 -4.28 3.77
N VAL A 395 -10.22 -4.48 2.47
CA VAL A 395 -10.35 -3.43 1.46
C VAL A 395 -11.60 -3.72 0.64
N ILE A 396 -12.56 -2.81 0.64
CA ILE A 396 -13.77 -2.91 -0.18
C ILE A 396 -13.65 -1.95 -1.35
N ARG A 397 -13.85 -2.50 -2.54
CA ARG A 397 -13.74 -1.77 -3.81
C ARG A 397 -14.80 -0.68 -3.91
N ASP A 398 -14.38 0.53 -4.25
CA ASP A 398 -15.27 1.57 -4.73
C ASP A 398 -15.48 1.41 -6.25
N PRO A 399 -16.68 1.01 -6.71
CA PRO A 399 -16.93 0.79 -8.14
C PRO A 399 -16.85 2.09 -8.96
N LYS A 400 -16.97 3.25 -8.31
CA LYS A 400 -16.82 4.57 -8.96
C LYS A 400 -15.36 5.01 -9.04
N GLY A 401 -14.43 4.20 -8.48
CA GLY A 401 -13.01 4.48 -8.48
C GLY A 401 -12.62 5.72 -7.68
N LEU A 402 -13.41 6.10 -6.66
CA LEU A 402 -13.11 7.27 -5.83
C LEU A 402 -12.06 6.93 -4.76
N SER A 403 -12.43 6.12 -3.79
CA SER A 403 -11.56 5.72 -2.70
C SER A 403 -12.08 4.42 -2.09
N ASN A 404 -11.30 3.35 -2.18
CA ASN A 404 -11.65 2.08 -1.57
C ASN A 404 -11.83 2.26 -0.05
N ALA A 405 -12.77 1.53 0.54
CA ALA A 405 -12.92 1.49 1.98
C ALA A 405 -11.88 0.57 2.57
N VAL A 406 -11.09 1.06 3.53
CA VAL A 406 -10.14 0.25 4.30
C VAL A 406 -10.66 0.12 5.73
N ILE A 407 -10.78 -1.13 6.18
CA ILE A 407 -11.40 -1.52 7.44
C ILE A 407 -10.43 -2.40 8.19
N SER A 408 -10.32 -2.20 9.50
CA SER A 408 -9.45 -2.98 10.36
C SER A 408 -10.19 -3.53 11.58
N LEU A 409 -9.71 -4.64 12.12
CA LEU A 409 -10.22 -5.28 13.33
C LEU A 409 -9.05 -5.72 14.19
N GLY A 410 -9.13 -5.48 15.50
CA GLY A 410 -8.14 -5.98 16.46
C GLY A 410 -8.05 -5.12 17.70
N GLY A 411 -7.10 -5.42 18.56
CA GLY A 411 -6.72 -4.60 19.69
C GLY A 411 -6.02 -3.30 19.24
N THR A 412 -5.58 -2.49 20.19
CA THR A 412 -5.02 -1.16 19.89
C THR A 412 -3.65 -0.92 20.54
N PHE A 413 -3.00 -1.98 21.04
CA PHE A 413 -1.78 -1.82 21.83
C PHE A 413 -0.61 -1.27 20.99
N HIS A 414 -0.37 -1.84 19.83
CA HIS A 414 0.73 -1.44 18.94
C HIS A 414 0.34 -0.32 17.96
N ASN A 415 -0.94 -0.06 17.81
CA ASN A 415 -1.43 1.00 16.96
C ASN A 415 -2.35 1.91 17.77
N LEU A 416 -1.83 3.06 18.15
CA LEU A 416 -2.54 4.05 18.96
C LEU A 416 -3.73 4.72 18.26
N MET A 417 -3.94 4.42 16.98
CA MET A 417 -4.87 5.17 16.14
C MET A 417 -6.17 4.45 15.88
N ALA A 418 -6.10 3.20 15.47
CA ALA A 418 -7.27 2.46 15.04
C ALA A 418 -7.26 1.05 15.63
N THR A 419 -6.64 0.14 14.93
CA THR A 419 -6.47 -1.25 15.31
C THR A 419 -5.09 -1.69 14.86
N GLY A 420 -4.45 -2.52 15.62
CA GLY A 420 -3.19 -3.10 15.29
C GLY A 420 -3.04 -4.41 16.03
N ALA A 421 -1.83 -4.96 16.05
CA ALA A 421 -1.57 -6.13 16.84
C ALA A 421 -1.66 -5.81 18.33
N SER A 422 -2.34 -6.66 19.09
CA SER A 422 -2.26 -6.74 20.54
C SER A 422 -1.66 -8.09 20.96
N PRO A 423 -0.97 -8.17 22.08
CA PRO A 423 -0.30 -9.40 22.52
C PRO A 423 -1.23 -10.62 22.64
N GLY A 424 -2.51 -10.37 22.83
CA GLY A 424 -3.53 -11.42 22.97
C GLY A 424 -4.33 -11.73 21.72
N ASP A 425 -4.02 -11.12 20.57
CA ASP A 425 -4.77 -11.28 19.32
C ASP A 425 -4.55 -12.66 18.69
N GLN A 426 -5.64 -13.31 18.28
CA GLN A 426 -5.60 -14.53 17.46
C GLN A 426 -6.69 -14.48 16.38
N TYR A 427 -6.37 -14.99 15.18
CA TYR A 427 -7.25 -14.96 14.01
C TYR A 427 -7.40 -16.34 13.37
N LEU A 428 -8.60 -16.61 12.87
CA LEU A 428 -8.88 -17.65 11.89
C LEU A 428 -9.60 -17.01 10.71
N GLN A 429 -9.01 -17.06 9.52
CA GLN A 429 -9.65 -16.64 8.28
C GLN A 429 -9.87 -17.81 7.34
N GLU A 430 -11.05 -17.86 6.72
CA GLU A 430 -11.30 -18.66 5.54
C GLU A 430 -12.21 -17.85 4.59
N LYS A 431 -11.72 -17.61 3.38
CA LYS A 431 -12.35 -16.69 2.41
C LYS A 431 -12.69 -15.33 3.03
N GLY A 432 -13.98 -14.92 2.99
CA GLY A 432 -14.50 -13.67 3.55
C GLY A 432 -14.84 -13.72 5.04
N ALA A 433 -14.73 -14.86 5.68
CA ALA A 433 -15.10 -15.02 7.09
C ALA A 433 -13.88 -15.06 8.01
N VAL A 434 -13.98 -14.38 9.17
CA VAL A 434 -12.96 -14.39 10.21
C VAL A 434 -13.58 -14.62 11.58
N ILE A 435 -12.94 -15.48 12.37
CA ILE A 435 -13.07 -15.51 13.83
C ILE A 435 -11.85 -14.82 14.42
N TYR A 436 -12.05 -13.81 15.23
CA TYR A 436 -11.03 -13.10 15.98
C TYR A 436 -11.26 -13.23 17.47
N GLN A 437 -10.19 -13.38 18.25
CA GLN A 437 -10.25 -13.34 19.71
C GLN A 437 -9.08 -12.51 20.26
N LEU A 438 -9.37 -11.72 21.29
CA LEU A 438 -8.40 -11.10 22.19
C LEU A 438 -8.63 -11.68 23.58
N ARG A 439 -7.59 -12.26 24.17
CA ARG A 439 -7.62 -12.69 25.56
C ARG A 439 -6.37 -12.21 26.29
N LEU A 440 -6.59 -11.36 27.28
CA LEU A 440 -5.53 -10.76 28.06
C LEU A 440 -5.26 -11.57 29.32
N ASN A 441 -4.01 -11.78 29.61
CA ASN A 441 -3.55 -12.35 30.87
C ASN A 441 -3.01 -11.27 31.80
N LYS A 442 -2.66 -11.62 33.03
CA LYS A 442 -2.15 -10.67 34.02
C LYS A 442 -0.88 -9.93 33.56
N ARG A 443 -0.04 -10.56 32.74
CA ARG A 443 1.17 -9.91 32.19
C ARG A 443 0.79 -8.84 31.16
N ASP A 444 -0.22 -9.10 30.34
CA ASP A 444 -0.74 -8.12 29.37
C ASP A 444 -1.31 -6.89 30.09
N GLU A 445 -2.07 -7.11 31.15
CA GLU A 445 -2.64 -6.03 31.98
C GLU A 445 -1.55 -5.19 32.64
N LEU A 446 -0.54 -5.83 33.21
CA LEU A 446 0.62 -5.14 33.81
C LEU A 446 1.43 -4.35 32.78
N ALA A 447 1.46 -4.80 31.52
CA ALA A 447 2.10 -4.09 30.41
C ALA A 447 1.23 -2.94 29.86
N GLY A 448 0.03 -2.74 30.38
CA GLY A 448 -0.89 -1.68 29.97
C GLY A 448 -1.58 -1.96 28.62
N VAL A 449 -1.75 -3.22 28.26
CA VAL A 449 -2.49 -3.60 27.05
C VAL A 449 -3.96 -3.19 27.22
N PRO A 450 -4.55 -2.42 26.29
CA PRO A 450 -5.95 -2.02 26.39
C PRO A 450 -6.91 -3.21 26.36
N ASN A 451 -7.87 -3.23 27.30
CA ASN A 451 -8.88 -4.27 27.44
C ASN A 451 -10.07 -4.04 26.50
N HIS A 452 -9.80 -3.87 25.22
CA HIS A 452 -10.84 -3.73 24.19
C HIS A 452 -10.33 -4.16 22.82
N SER A 453 -11.26 -4.49 21.95
CA SER A 453 -11.03 -4.64 20.52
C SER A 453 -12.01 -3.78 19.71
N ARG A 454 -11.62 -3.39 18.50
CA ARG A 454 -12.39 -2.46 17.67
C ARG A 454 -12.43 -2.92 16.22
N LEU A 455 -13.60 -2.76 15.61
CA LEU A 455 -13.79 -2.76 14.16
C LEU A 455 -13.87 -1.30 13.71
N VAL A 456 -12.88 -0.84 12.93
CA VAL A 456 -12.75 0.56 12.49
C VAL A 456 -13.00 0.65 11.00
N LEU A 457 -13.84 1.61 10.59
CA LEU A 457 -14.25 1.82 9.20
C LEU A 457 -14.49 3.29 8.89
N PRO A 458 -14.49 3.72 7.61
CA PRO A 458 -14.75 5.11 7.24
C PRO A 458 -16.14 5.58 7.69
N SER A 459 -16.21 6.79 8.29
CA SER A 459 -17.45 7.37 8.84
C SER A 459 -18.54 7.60 7.80
N ARG A 460 -18.16 7.70 6.50
CA ARG A 460 -19.15 7.89 5.41
C ARG A 460 -20.18 6.77 5.28
N TYR A 461 -19.93 5.60 5.86
CA TYR A 461 -20.85 4.45 5.82
C TYR A 461 -21.85 4.43 6.97
N GLY A 462 -21.76 5.38 7.91
CA GLY A 462 -22.74 5.57 8.98
C GLY A 462 -22.80 4.43 9.99
N LYS A 463 -23.84 4.50 10.82
CA LYS A 463 -24.10 3.53 11.88
C LYS A 463 -24.56 2.19 11.30
N PRO A 464 -24.17 1.04 11.90
CA PRO A 464 -24.64 -0.27 11.46
C PRO A 464 -26.14 -0.48 11.69
N GLN A 465 -26.74 -1.28 10.86
CA GLN A 465 -28.05 -1.86 11.14
C GLN A 465 -27.88 -3.06 12.07
N LYS A 466 -28.69 -3.11 13.13
CA LYS A 466 -28.66 -4.24 14.07
C LYS A 466 -29.71 -5.29 13.68
N TYR A 467 -29.28 -6.55 13.63
CA TYR A 467 -30.15 -7.71 13.43
C TYR A 467 -29.76 -8.83 14.39
N GLY A 468 -30.58 -9.07 15.41
CA GLY A 468 -30.19 -9.92 16.54
C GLY A 468 -28.90 -9.40 17.19
N ASN A 469 -27.87 -10.25 17.22
CA ASN A 469 -26.53 -9.90 17.71
C ASN A 469 -25.55 -9.45 16.59
N TRP A 470 -26.03 -9.33 15.35
CA TRP A 470 -25.24 -8.88 14.22
C TRP A 470 -25.35 -7.37 14.05
N TYR A 471 -24.22 -6.77 13.66
CA TYR A 471 -24.08 -5.40 13.20
C TYR A 471 -23.72 -5.45 11.73
N ILE A 472 -24.55 -4.83 10.87
CA ILE A 472 -24.51 -4.99 9.41
C ILE A 472 -24.28 -3.63 8.78
N TRP A 473 -23.29 -3.54 7.89
CA TRP A 473 -23.09 -2.41 6.99
C TRP A 473 -23.25 -2.85 5.55
N ARG A 474 -23.89 -2.01 4.77
CA ARG A 474 -23.77 -2.07 3.31
C ARG A 474 -22.67 -1.09 2.91
N ILE A 475 -21.59 -1.60 2.35
CA ILE A 475 -20.42 -0.84 1.92
C ILE A 475 -20.24 -1.12 0.43
N GLU A 476 -20.59 -0.16 -0.42
CA GLU A 476 -20.61 -0.29 -1.88
C GLU A 476 -21.40 -1.56 -2.30
N ASN A 477 -20.76 -2.50 -3.00
CA ASN A 477 -21.37 -3.76 -3.44
C ASN A 477 -21.14 -4.93 -2.46
N THR A 478 -20.92 -4.62 -1.19
CA THR A 478 -20.53 -5.60 -0.18
C THR A 478 -21.35 -5.42 1.10
N TRP A 479 -21.71 -6.53 1.73
CA TRP A 479 -22.19 -6.59 3.09
C TRP A 479 -21.03 -6.94 4.04
N LEU A 480 -20.85 -6.15 5.08
CA LEU A 480 -20.01 -6.46 6.23
C LEU A 480 -20.91 -6.81 7.40
N CYS A 481 -20.90 -8.07 7.79
CA CYS A 481 -21.60 -8.59 8.98
C CYS A 481 -20.59 -8.75 10.10
N ALA A 482 -20.83 -8.18 11.27
CA ALA A 482 -19.98 -8.29 12.44
C ALA A 482 -20.80 -8.71 13.67
N ARG A 483 -20.32 -9.70 14.39
CA ARG A 483 -20.91 -10.15 15.66
C ARG A 483 -19.83 -10.14 16.74
N PRO A 484 -19.95 -9.22 17.72
CA PRO A 484 -19.01 -9.09 18.84
C PRO A 484 -19.42 -9.90 20.07
N TRP A 485 -18.42 -10.27 20.90
CA TRP A 485 -18.55 -10.78 22.26
C TRP A 485 -17.62 -10.04 23.21
N GLY A 486 -18.11 -9.72 24.40
CA GLY A 486 -17.38 -9.03 25.47
C GLY A 486 -18.33 -8.46 26.50
N GLU A 487 -17.81 -7.61 27.40
CA GLU A 487 -18.60 -7.03 28.50
C GLU A 487 -19.57 -5.96 28.03
N GLU A 488 -19.10 -5.04 27.17
CA GLU A 488 -19.91 -3.93 26.65
C GLU A 488 -19.59 -3.68 25.17
N VAL A 489 -20.63 -3.49 24.37
CA VAL A 489 -20.52 -3.11 22.95
C VAL A 489 -20.88 -1.65 22.81
N ASN A 490 -19.95 -0.85 22.29
CA ASN A 490 -20.14 0.58 22.10
C ASN A 490 -19.89 1.00 20.66
N TRP A 491 -20.55 2.08 20.27
CA TRP A 491 -20.40 2.71 18.97
C TRP A 491 -19.86 4.13 19.11
N SER A 492 -18.91 4.50 18.24
CA SER A 492 -18.40 5.86 18.17
C SER A 492 -18.32 6.35 16.73
N GLU A 493 -18.83 7.54 16.48
CA GLU A 493 -18.83 8.18 15.16
C GLU A 493 -17.44 8.65 14.73
N GLN A 494 -16.49 8.73 15.67
CA GLN A 494 -15.11 9.06 15.33
C GLN A 494 -14.11 8.33 16.23
N VAL A 495 -12.98 7.95 15.65
CA VAL A 495 -11.89 7.28 16.38
C VAL A 495 -11.13 8.26 17.27
N SER A 496 -10.78 9.44 16.73
CA SER A 496 -10.12 10.53 17.44
C SER A 496 -10.17 11.81 16.60
N GLN A 497 -9.76 12.95 17.17
CA GLN A 497 -9.65 14.21 16.45
C GLN A 497 -8.75 14.13 15.21
N LYS A 498 -7.69 13.33 15.26
CA LYS A 498 -6.81 13.09 14.12
C LYS A 498 -7.47 12.22 13.05
N TYR A 499 -8.35 11.32 13.45
CA TYR A 499 -9.04 10.35 12.59
C TYR A 499 -10.55 10.53 12.62
N LYS A 500 -10.99 11.78 12.49
CA LYS A 500 -12.42 12.19 12.49
C LYS A 500 -13.24 11.58 11.34
N ASN A 501 -12.60 11.13 10.28
CA ASN A 501 -13.25 10.49 9.13
C ASN A 501 -13.42 8.98 9.30
N TYR A 502 -13.08 8.43 10.49
CA TYR A 502 -13.20 7.02 10.83
C TYR A 502 -14.03 6.86 12.10
N GLN A 503 -14.88 5.87 12.09
CA GLN A 503 -15.77 5.46 13.16
C GLN A 503 -15.39 4.05 13.62
N PHE A 504 -15.88 3.61 14.77
CA PHE A 504 -15.67 2.26 15.23
C PHE A 504 -16.86 1.65 15.97
N LEU A 505 -17.00 0.34 15.85
CA LEU A 505 -17.72 -0.50 16.80
C LEU A 505 -16.68 -1.12 17.73
N GLY A 506 -16.81 -0.91 19.03
CA GLY A 506 -15.86 -1.40 20.05
C GLY A 506 -16.51 -2.41 20.98
N VAL A 507 -15.68 -3.26 21.54
CA VAL A 507 -16.04 -4.19 22.60
C VAL A 507 -15.02 -4.10 23.71
N THR A 508 -15.51 -3.90 24.95
CA THR A 508 -14.66 -3.90 26.16
C THR A 508 -14.61 -5.28 26.80
N GLY A 509 -13.58 -5.49 27.58
CA GLY A 509 -13.33 -6.71 28.34
C GLY A 509 -11.94 -7.30 28.13
N THR A 510 -11.41 -7.99 29.11
CA THR A 510 -10.15 -8.73 29.01
C THR A 510 -10.24 -9.89 28.04
N ASN A 511 -11.46 -10.38 27.80
CA ASN A 511 -11.81 -11.35 26.77
C ASN A 511 -12.78 -10.71 25.81
N THR A 512 -12.37 -10.56 24.54
CA THR A 512 -13.26 -10.10 23.47
C THR A 512 -13.14 -11.03 22.26
N ALA A 513 -14.22 -11.17 21.51
CA ALA A 513 -14.20 -11.93 20.27
C ALA A 513 -15.08 -11.30 19.21
N TRP A 514 -14.84 -11.66 17.97
CA TRP A 514 -15.61 -11.22 16.82
C TRP A 514 -15.74 -12.33 15.79
N ILE A 515 -16.89 -12.41 15.18
CA ILE A 515 -17.05 -12.98 13.85
C ILE A 515 -17.27 -11.81 12.89
N THR A 516 -16.49 -11.77 11.80
CA THR A 516 -16.82 -10.94 10.63
C THR A 516 -17.05 -11.86 9.44
N ASP A 517 -18.13 -11.64 8.70
CA ASP A 517 -18.43 -12.34 7.46
C ASP A 517 -18.78 -11.33 6.37
N ILE A 518 -18.03 -11.39 5.27
CA ILE A 518 -18.08 -10.43 4.18
C ILE A 518 -18.61 -11.13 2.93
N VAL A 519 -19.71 -10.64 2.39
CA VAL A 519 -20.37 -11.24 1.22
C VAL A 519 -20.79 -10.18 0.21
N SER A 520 -20.84 -10.56 -1.06
CA SER A 520 -21.25 -9.67 -2.16
C SER A 520 -22.76 -9.39 -2.15
N THR A 521 -23.14 -8.15 -2.47
CA THR A 521 -24.55 -7.81 -2.72
C THR A 521 -25.09 -8.48 -3.99
N THR A 522 -24.24 -9.02 -4.85
CA THR A 522 -24.68 -9.83 -5.99
C THR A 522 -25.36 -11.11 -5.53
N ASN A 523 -24.83 -11.76 -4.49
CA ASN A 523 -25.39 -12.99 -3.93
C ASN A 523 -26.56 -12.71 -2.99
N TYR A 524 -26.52 -11.56 -2.28
CA TYR A 524 -27.54 -11.12 -1.33
C TYR A 524 -27.96 -9.68 -1.66
N PRO A 525 -28.85 -9.48 -2.66
CA PRO A 525 -29.13 -8.15 -3.20
C PRO A 525 -29.88 -7.23 -2.23
N THR A 526 -30.57 -7.80 -1.24
CA THR A 526 -31.34 -7.05 -0.25
C THR A 526 -30.91 -7.41 1.18
N LEU A 527 -31.21 -6.50 2.13
CA LEU A 527 -31.01 -6.80 3.54
C LEU A 527 -31.81 -8.03 3.99
N ILE A 528 -33.03 -8.19 3.49
CA ILE A 528 -33.88 -9.35 3.83
C ILE A 528 -33.23 -10.66 3.38
N SER A 529 -32.70 -10.72 2.15
CA SER A 529 -32.01 -11.93 1.67
C SER A 529 -30.75 -12.24 2.49
N LEU A 530 -30.04 -11.21 2.96
CA LEU A 530 -28.90 -11.37 3.86
C LEU A 530 -29.33 -11.86 5.24
N GLN A 531 -30.40 -11.29 5.83
CA GLN A 531 -30.95 -11.72 7.12
C GLN A 531 -31.36 -13.19 7.08
N GLN A 532 -32.06 -13.61 6.03
CA GLN A 532 -32.41 -15.03 5.83
C GLN A 532 -31.18 -15.96 5.69
N ALA A 533 -30.06 -15.44 5.19
CA ALA A 533 -28.80 -16.18 5.16
C ALA A 533 -28.14 -16.23 6.53
N LEU A 534 -28.16 -15.13 7.29
CA LEU A 534 -27.66 -15.07 8.66
C LEU A 534 -28.44 -16.00 9.61
N ASP A 535 -29.76 -16.16 9.41
CA ASP A 535 -30.60 -17.07 10.19
C ASP A 535 -30.23 -18.55 9.99
N LYS A 536 -29.57 -18.88 8.89
CA LYS A 536 -29.08 -20.23 8.59
C LYS A 536 -27.66 -20.49 9.11
N THR A 537 -26.99 -19.46 9.63
CA THR A 537 -25.67 -19.62 10.23
C THR A 537 -25.81 -20.31 11.59
N GLU A 538 -24.84 -21.16 11.90
CA GLU A 538 -24.75 -21.83 13.19
C GLU A 538 -23.56 -21.29 13.96
N ILE A 539 -23.76 -20.97 15.23
CA ILE A 539 -22.69 -20.47 16.11
C ILE A 539 -22.68 -21.32 17.38
N ASP A 540 -21.54 -21.92 17.66
CA ASP A 540 -21.24 -22.63 18.90
C ASP A 540 -20.28 -21.76 19.74
N ASP A 541 -20.82 -21.05 20.72
CA ASP A 541 -20.08 -20.16 21.63
C ASP A 541 -20.23 -20.56 23.12
N GLN A 542 -20.78 -21.76 23.42
CA GLN A 542 -21.04 -22.20 24.77
C GLN A 542 -19.78 -22.28 25.65
N ASP A 543 -18.66 -22.63 25.06
CA ASP A 543 -17.36 -22.72 25.73
C ASP A 543 -16.46 -21.47 25.51
N TRP A 544 -17.01 -20.38 24.94
CA TRP A 544 -16.20 -19.22 24.60
C TRP A 544 -15.58 -18.56 25.84
N GLU A 545 -16.36 -18.25 26.87
CA GLU A 545 -15.82 -17.57 28.06
C GLU A 545 -14.76 -18.42 28.76
N ARG A 546 -15.02 -19.69 28.93
CA ARG A 546 -14.16 -20.59 29.70
C ARG A 546 -12.93 -21.05 28.91
N LYS A 547 -13.11 -21.47 27.66
CA LYS A 547 -12.07 -22.12 26.85
C LYS A 547 -11.61 -21.29 25.64
N GLY A 548 -12.29 -20.20 25.32
CA GLY A 548 -12.05 -19.45 24.09
C GLY A 548 -12.43 -20.26 22.83
N LYS A 549 -13.42 -21.15 22.92
CA LYS A 549 -13.86 -21.94 21.77
C LYS A 549 -15.04 -21.24 21.09
N ILE A 550 -14.90 -21.00 19.78
CA ILE A 550 -15.97 -20.51 18.90
C ILE A 550 -16.02 -21.40 17.67
N GLY A 551 -17.21 -21.96 17.39
CA GLY A 551 -17.56 -22.60 16.13
C GLY A 551 -18.50 -21.68 15.33
N TYR A 552 -18.31 -21.61 14.02
CA TYR A 552 -19.12 -20.79 13.14
C TYR A 552 -19.31 -21.45 11.77
N ARG A 553 -20.58 -21.66 11.39
CA ARG A 553 -20.94 -21.98 10.00
C ARG A 553 -21.20 -20.69 9.26
N THR A 554 -20.31 -20.34 8.32
CA THR A 554 -20.35 -19.07 7.57
C THR A 554 -21.58 -18.96 6.67
N ILE A 555 -21.91 -17.76 6.23
CA ILE A 555 -22.98 -17.50 5.26
C ILE A 555 -22.79 -18.34 3.98
N GLU A 556 -21.54 -18.59 3.57
CA GLU A 556 -21.19 -19.47 2.42
C GLU A 556 -21.09 -20.96 2.77
N GLY A 557 -21.43 -21.37 4.00
CA GLY A 557 -21.55 -22.76 4.42
C GLY A 557 -20.26 -23.43 4.88
N GLN A 558 -19.11 -22.73 5.02
CA GLN A 558 -17.92 -23.30 5.62
C GLN A 558 -18.08 -23.40 7.14
N HIS A 559 -17.56 -24.48 7.73
CA HIS A 559 -17.52 -24.64 9.18
C HIS A 559 -16.12 -24.28 9.70
N LEU A 560 -16.07 -23.20 10.49
CA LEU A 560 -14.87 -22.69 11.14
C LEU A 560 -14.93 -23.01 12.64
N GLU A 561 -13.86 -23.53 13.20
CA GLU A 561 -13.71 -23.73 14.64
C GLU A 561 -12.37 -23.18 15.10
N MET A 562 -12.39 -22.33 16.11
CA MET A 562 -11.22 -21.75 16.73
C MET A 562 -11.27 -21.93 18.23
N THR A 563 -10.20 -22.50 18.80
CA THR A 563 -9.97 -22.52 20.24
C THR A 563 -8.75 -21.65 20.54
N TYR A 564 -8.93 -20.66 21.41
CA TYR A 564 -7.85 -19.77 21.83
C TYR A 564 -6.74 -20.57 22.52
N ASN A 565 -5.49 -20.31 22.15
CA ASN A 565 -4.33 -20.94 22.73
C ASN A 565 -3.59 -19.94 23.65
N SER A 566 -3.68 -20.13 24.96
CA SER A 566 -3.01 -19.26 25.94
C SER A 566 -1.49 -19.38 25.93
N ASN A 567 -0.95 -20.50 25.44
CA ASN A 567 0.49 -20.79 25.40
C ASN A 567 1.16 -20.38 24.09
N SER A 568 0.40 -19.89 23.13
CA SER A 568 0.87 -19.45 21.82
C SER A 568 0.07 -18.22 21.37
N SER A 569 0.63 -17.43 20.47
CA SER A 569 -0.15 -16.38 19.79
C SER A 569 -0.95 -16.92 18.59
N ILE A 570 -0.92 -18.22 18.36
CA ILE A 570 -1.65 -18.90 17.29
C ILE A 570 -2.67 -19.83 17.92
N GLY A 571 -3.95 -19.63 17.59
CA GLY A 571 -5.06 -20.47 18.05
C GLY A 571 -5.05 -21.86 17.42
N ASN A 572 -5.69 -22.81 18.10
CA ASN A 572 -5.98 -24.12 17.51
C ASN A 572 -7.21 -23.98 16.60
N VAL A 573 -7.06 -24.28 15.33
CA VAL A 573 -8.08 -23.98 14.32
C VAL A 573 -8.42 -25.20 13.46
N ARG A 574 -9.72 -25.33 13.15
CA ARG A 574 -10.23 -26.30 12.20
C ARG A 574 -11.11 -25.62 11.16
N ILE A 575 -11.02 -26.10 9.94
CA ILE A 575 -11.84 -25.66 8.81
C ILE A 575 -12.49 -26.91 8.20
N ASN A 576 -13.81 -26.97 8.18
CA ASN A 576 -14.58 -28.11 7.73
C ASN A 576 -14.13 -29.43 8.40
N GLY A 577 -13.90 -29.39 9.73
CA GLY A 577 -13.45 -30.48 10.55
C GLY A 577 -11.96 -30.85 10.44
N LYS A 578 -11.22 -30.27 9.50
CA LYS A 578 -9.78 -30.51 9.32
C LYS A 578 -8.96 -29.50 10.10
N GLU A 579 -7.99 -29.99 10.86
CA GLU A 579 -7.04 -29.16 11.58
C GLU A 579 -6.14 -28.42 10.60
N ARG A 580 -5.87 -27.15 10.88
CA ARG A 580 -4.98 -26.31 10.10
C ARG A 580 -3.54 -26.51 10.56
N VAL A 581 -2.72 -27.08 9.71
CA VAL A 581 -1.29 -27.23 9.95
C VAL A 581 -0.56 -25.98 9.42
N LEU A 582 0.20 -25.31 10.30
CA LEU A 582 0.98 -24.08 9.99
C LEU A 582 2.49 -24.38 9.81
N LYS A 583 2.84 -25.61 9.45
CA LYS A 583 4.24 -25.99 9.23
C LYS A 583 4.59 -25.89 7.74
N LYS A 584 5.77 -25.32 7.45
CA LYS A 584 6.35 -25.28 6.10
C LYS A 584 5.43 -24.68 5.03
N TRP A 585 4.76 -23.59 5.39
CA TRP A 585 4.08 -22.81 4.35
C TRP A 585 5.10 -22.18 3.43
N SER A 586 4.82 -22.22 2.14
CA SER A 586 5.58 -21.50 1.11
C SER A 586 5.68 -20.01 1.45
N VAL A 587 6.69 -19.35 0.95
CA VAL A 587 6.79 -17.89 0.99
C VAL A 587 5.53 -17.29 0.34
N LEU A 588 5.15 -17.79 -0.85
CA LEU A 588 3.92 -17.42 -1.54
C LEU A 588 3.28 -18.66 -2.17
N ASP A 589 2.00 -18.89 -1.93
CA ASP A 589 1.20 -19.96 -2.54
C ASP A 589 -0.16 -19.38 -2.97
N SER A 590 -0.27 -19.06 -4.24
CA SER A 590 -1.50 -18.61 -4.89
C SER A 590 -1.62 -19.23 -6.30
N PRO A 591 -2.78 -19.13 -6.96
CA PRO A 591 -2.92 -19.59 -8.35
C PRO A 591 -2.01 -18.86 -9.34
N TYR A 592 -1.58 -17.64 -9.01
CA TYR A 592 -0.87 -16.75 -9.92
C TYR A 592 0.58 -16.49 -9.55
N VAL A 593 0.95 -16.63 -8.28
CA VAL A 593 2.32 -16.41 -7.81
C VAL A 593 2.68 -17.51 -6.84
N LYS A 594 3.82 -18.14 -7.07
CA LYS A 594 4.38 -19.21 -6.23
C LYS A 594 5.83 -18.95 -5.91
N GLU A 595 6.18 -19.20 -4.67
CA GLU A 595 7.54 -19.14 -4.16
C GLU A 595 7.63 -20.11 -2.98
N GLU A 596 8.27 -21.25 -3.21
CA GLU A 596 8.45 -22.28 -2.17
C GLU A 596 9.60 -21.88 -1.24
N LEU A 597 9.54 -22.35 0.02
CA LEU A 597 10.66 -22.16 0.94
C LEU A 597 11.93 -22.81 0.38
N ASP A 598 13.03 -22.10 0.52
CA ASP A 598 14.38 -22.52 0.08
C ASP A 598 14.50 -22.86 -1.43
N SER A 599 13.52 -22.45 -2.24
CA SER A 599 13.55 -22.76 -3.67
C SER A 599 14.51 -21.91 -4.48
N GLY A 600 14.73 -20.65 -4.10
CA GLY A 600 15.46 -19.67 -4.91
C GLY A 600 14.69 -19.25 -6.18
N LEU A 601 13.39 -19.57 -6.26
CA LEU A 601 12.57 -19.40 -7.47
C LEU A 601 11.25 -18.72 -7.14
N LEU A 602 10.97 -17.59 -7.81
CA LEU A 602 9.66 -16.93 -7.84
C LEU A 602 9.02 -17.15 -9.20
N GLU A 603 7.82 -17.69 -9.23
CA GLU A 603 7.03 -17.91 -10.45
C GLU A 603 5.78 -17.03 -10.47
N VAL A 604 5.53 -16.37 -11.61
CA VAL A 604 4.28 -15.65 -11.87
C VAL A 604 3.61 -16.27 -13.09
N THR A 605 2.41 -16.82 -12.89
CA THR A 605 1.62 -17.46 -13.94
C THR A 605 0.36 -16.65 -14.19
N TYR A 606 0.08 -16.34 -15.47
CA TYR A 606 -1.16 -15.72 -15.88
C TYR A 606 -1.64 -16.36 -17.20
N PRO A 607 -2.91 -16.20 -17.61
CA PRO A 607 -3.43 -16.93 -18.76
C PRO A 607 -2.55 -16.79 -20.02
N GLY A 608 -1.93 -17.91 -20.44
CA GLY A 608 -1.09 -18.01 -21.63
C GLY A 608 0.40 -17.67 -21.46
N ASN A 609 0.84 -17.25 -20.28
CA ASN A 609 2.25 -16.88 -20.07
C ASN A 609 2.76 -17.24 -18.66
N ARG A 610 4.06 -17.41 -18.55
CA ARG A 610 4.78 -17.67 -17.30
C ARG A 610 6.03 -16.80 -17.26
N TRP A 611 6.29 -16.17 -16.12
CA TRP A 611 7.48 -15.41 -15.84
C TRP A 611 8.14 -15.95 -14.58
N CYS A 612 9.47 -16.01 -14.56
CA CYS A 612 10.22 -16.51 -13.41
C CYS A 612 11.42 -15.62 -13.09
N LEU A 613 11.75 -15.59 -11.80
CA LEU A 613 13.00 -15.07 -11.29
C LEU A 613 13.71 -16.20 -10.53
N ASP A 614 14.87 -16.62 -11.01
CA ASP A 614 15.70 -17.67 -10.43
C ASP A 614 17.02 -17.07 -9.94
N ILE A 615 17.32 -17.22 -8.65
CA ILE A 615 18.55 -16.69 -8.07
C ILE A 615 19.80 -17.46 -8.52
N ARG A 616 19.66 -18.73 -8.93
CA ARG A 616 20.76 -19.58 -9.36
C ARG A 616 21.39 -19.06 -10.64
N ASP A 617 20.63 -18.34 -11.43
CA ASP A 617 21.06 -17.85 -12.75
C ASP A 617 20.72 -16.37 -12.93
N LEU A 618 21.27 -15.52 -12.04
CA LEU A 618 21.13 -14.05 -12.13
C LEU A 618 21.66 -13.48 -13.46
N LYS A 619 22.39 -14.26 -14.27
CA LYS A 619 22.87 -13.84 -15.59
C LYS A 619 21.78 -13.89 -16.65
N ASP A 620 20.77 -14.74 -16.44
CA ASP A 620 19.66 -14.93 -17.37
C ASP A 620 18.34 -14.80 -16.63
N VAL A 621 17.93 -13.55 -16.35
CA VAL A 621 16.53 -13.24 -16.04
C VAL A 621 15.74 -13.45 -17.35
N ASN A 622 15.72 -14.68 -17.83
CA ASN A 622 14.97 -15.07 -19.01
C ASN A 622 13.61 -15.62 -18.59
N ASN A 623 12.60 -15.29 -19.39
CA ASN A 623 11.22 -15.73 -19.29
C ASN A 623 11.02 -17.27 -19.39
N ASN A 624 12.07 -18.05 -19.31
CA ASN A 624 12.07 -19.50 -19.43
C ASN A 624 12.34 -20.12 -18.06
N CYS A 625 11.25 -20.48 -17.40
CA CYS A 625 11.25 -21.34 -16.21
C CYS A 625 11.48 -22.81 -16.64
N GLU A 626 12.65 -23.20 -17.10
CA GLU A 626 13.01 -24.58 -17.36
C GLU A 626 13.76 -25.22 -16.19
#